data_18269f5ff35131256d6b63dae2e25fa2
#
_entry.id   18269f5ff35131256d6b63dae2e25fa2
#
_cell.length_a   1.000
_cell.length_b   1.000
_cell.length_c   1.000
_cell.angle_alpha   90.00
_cell.angle_beta   90.00
_cell.angle_gamma   90.00
#
_symmetry.space_group_name_H-M   'P 1'
#
loop_
_entity.id
_entity.type
_entity.pdbx_description
1 polymer ?
#
loop_
_entity_poly.entity_id
_entity_poly.type
_entity_poly.pdbx_seq_one_letter_code
_entity_poly.pdbx_strand_id
1 'polypeptide(L)'
;MTDTRLRPIAVASLGLILLGCQAERAENDAAATAAPEPSAVETDLVWAINVGGPSYTGIDGTEYAAEESLSGGEVGQMETVKGSQDAFLYKSYREGDIRVAHGIENGTYDITFHFAEPKDYGGGERIFDAIAEGERVIEDLDVMLFRDGKIESALTVTAPNVVVSDGELNIQFEASVDQPTLSALVVRDKNRPTPDWQLVWSDEFDGDVLDSDKWSPNLWPARKVNDEDQAYTGRERNLRVEDGKLVIEAHKEDYEGAKYTSGRVHSDGKGDFLYGRFEVRAKLPAGVGTWPAIWMLPSDPFRYATTCEEGEDWQGSGTCDAWPNSGEIDIMEHVGYQMGHVHGTVHNEAYYWLKWEQRKGRILLDDVDREFHVYALEWTPERIDAFVDDVHYFTYVNENAGWQAWPYDQPFHLIMNIAVGGVWGRSGGGIDDDIFPLQMLIDYVRVFQLDGED
;
A
#
# COMPACT_ATOMS: atom_id res chain seq x y z
N MET A 1 -14.93 -63.70 32.34
CA MET A 1 -14.57 -63.94 33.74
C MET A 1 -13.76 -62.71 34.15
N THR A 2 -14.15 -61.83 35.00
CA THR A 2 -15.12 -61.68 36.07
C THR A 2 -15.61 -60.22 36.11
N ASP A 3 -16.86 -60.13 36.24
CA ASP A 3 -17.78 -59.08 36.61
C ASP A 3 -17.44 -58.47 37.97
N THR A 4 -17.55 -57.15 38.21
CA THR A 4 -17.89 -56.59 39.51
C THR A 4 -18.47 -55.16 39.37
N ARG A 5 -19.67 -55.04 39.46
CA ARG A 5 -20.78 -54.21 39.90
C ARG A 5 -20.49 -52.90 40.64
N LEU A 6 -21.22 -51.88 40.17
CA LEU A 6 -21.59 -50.60 40.78
C LEU A 6 -22.31 -50.74 42.14
N ARG A 7 -22.08 -49.78 43.03
CA ARG A 7 -23.04 -49.39 44.10
C ARG A 7 -23.06 -47.85 44.24
N PRO A 8 -24.25 -47.27 44.45
CA PRO A 8 -24.45 -45.83 44.62
C PRO A 8 -24.34 -45.40 46.09
N ILE A 9 -23.88 -44.18 46.35
CA ILE A 9 -23.91 -43.52 47.65
C ILE A 9 -24.89 -42.34 47.61
N ALA A 10 -25.73 -42.33 48.67
CA ALA A 10 -26.86 -41.46 48.85
C ALA A 10 -26.52 -39.99 49.16
N VAL A 11 -27.41 -39.13 48.74
CA VAL A 11 -27.50 -37.68 49.02
C VAL A 11 -28.06 -37.48 50.45
N ALA A 12 -27.39 -36.69 51.27
CA ALA A 12 -27.95 -36.12 52.49
C ALA A 12 -28.08 -34.60 52.31
N SER A 13 -29.32 -34.13 52.31
CA SER A 13 -29.70 -32.73 52.30
C SER A 13 -29.53 -32.10 53.69
N LEU A 14 -28.82 -31.01 53.80
CA LEU A 14 -28.85 -30.15 55.00
C LEU A 14 -29.37 -28.78 54.61
N GLY A 15 -30.53 -28.41 55.08
CA GLY A 15 -31.12 -27.10 54.91
C GLY A 15 -30.43 -26.06 55.81
N LEU A 16 -30.16 -24.93 55.26
CA LEU A 16 -29.74 -23.74 56.04
C LEU A 16 -30.68 -22.58 55.72
N ILE A 17 -31.22 -22.03 56.78
CA ILE A 17 -32.16 -20.90 56.76
C ILE A 17 -31.39 -19.62 56.45
N LEU A 18 -31.78 -18.87 55.38
CA LEU A 18 -31.29 -17.55 55.06
C LEU A 18 -32.17 -16.48 55.73
N LEU A 19 -31.56 -15.71 56.65
CA LEU A 19 -32.11 -14.42 57.07
C LEU A 19 -31.75 -13.37 55.99
N GLY A 20 -32.79 -12.67 55.55
CA GLY A 20 -32.66 -11.61 54.56
C GLY A 20 -31.99 -10.33 55.12
N CYS A 21 -31.09 -9.77 54.36
CA CYS A 21 -30.79 -8.35 54.35
C CYS A 21 -31.11 -7.83 52.95
N GLN A 22 -32.15 -7.02 52.87
CA GLN A 22 -32.43 -6.22 51.68
C GLN A 22 -31.44 -5.07 51.66
N ALA A 23 -30.54 -5.06 50.67
CA ALA A 23 -29.80 -3.88 50.25
C ALA A 23 -30.47 -3.31 49.01
N GLU A 24 -31.00 -2.13 49.11
CA GLU A 24 -31.52 -1.32 48.01
C GLU A 24 -30.39 -1.13 46.95
N ARG A 25 -30.58 -1.67 45.78
CA ARG A 25 -29.78 -1.28 44.59
C ARG A 25 -30.36 0.03 44.08
N ALA A 26 -29.58 1.11 44.23
CA ALA A 26 -29.78 2.31 43.45
C ALA A 26 -29.50 1.93 41.95
N GLU A 27 -30.53 2.01 41.13
CA GLU A 27 -30.39 1.98 39.66
C GLU A 27 -29.71 3.30 39.25
N ASN A 28 -28.41 3.23 38.95
CA ASN A 28 -27.76 4.26 38.17
C ASN A 28 -28.06 3.94 36.69
N ASP A 29 -29.09 4.58 36.16
CA ASP A 29 -29.28 4.78 34.73
C ASP A 29 -28.15 5.74 34.22
N ALA A 30 -26.98 5.19 33.99
CA ALA A 30 -26.01 5.83 33.11
C ALA A 30 -26.53 5.61 31.69
N ALA A 31 -27.18 6.64 31.13
CA ALA A 31 -27.45 6.72 29.71
C ALA A 31 -26.10 6.49 28.98
N ALA A 32 -25.99 5.36 28.30
CA ALA A 32 -24.94 5.16 27.35
C ALA A 32 -25.08 6.26 26.30
N THR A 33 -24.21 7.26 26.34
CA THR A 33 -24.02 8.19 25.23
C THR A 33 -23.61 7.34 24.06
N ALA A 34 -24.49 7.26 23.05
CA ALA A 34 -24.15 6.68 21.76
C ALA A 34 -22.86 7.34 21.29
N ALA A 35 -21.88 6.56 20.88
CA ALA A 35 -20.72 7.06 20.18
C ALA A 35 -21.21 7.99 19.06
N PRO A 36 -20.57 9.15 18.82
CA PRO A 36 -20.94 9.99 17.71
C PRO A 36 -20.89 9.12 16.44
N GLU A 37 -21.97 9.18 15.66
CA GLU A 37 -21.94 8.58 14.32
C GLU A 37 -20.76 9.21 13.59
N PRO A 38 -19.91 8.43 12.87
CA PRO A 38 -18.82 9.01 12.13
C PRO A 38 -19.41 10.07 11.21
N SER A 39 -18.93 11.28 11.33
CA SER A 39 -19.28 12.40 10.44
C SER A 39 -18.98 11.89 9.03
N ALA A 40 -19.96 11.99 8.12
CA ALA A 40 -19.74 11.65 6.73
C ALA A 40 -18.54 12.47 6.25
N VAL A 41 -17.41 11.79 6.01
CA VAL A 41 -16.24 12.40 5.39
C VAL A 41 -16.72 12.88 4.03
N GLU A 42 -16.65 14.19 3.77
CA GLU A 42 -16.91 14.71 2.42
C GLU A 42 -15.94 13.98 1.48
N THR A 43 -16.49 13.16 0.57
CA THR A 43 -15.67 12.34 -0.31
C THR A 43 -15.37 13.14 -1.58
N ASP A 44 -14.15 12.99 -2.07
CA ASP A 44 -13.74 13.45 -3.40
C ASP A 44 -14.30 12.58 -4.54
N LEU A 45 -15.02 11.50 -4.20
CA LEU A 45 -15.64 10.60 -5.16
C LEU A 45 -16.72 11.32 -5.97
N VAL A 46 -16.54 11.35 -7.28
CA VAL A 46 -17.49 11.93 -8.23
C VAL A 46 -18.30 10.87 -8.93
N TRP A 47 -17.65 9.80 -9.36
CA TRP A 47 -18.30 8.70 -10.06
C TRP A 47 -17.49 7.40 -9.93
N ALA A 48 -18.20 6.27 -9.80
CA ALA A 48 -17.59 4.95 -9.90
C ALA A 48 -18.56 3.97 -10.59
N ILE A 49 -18.01 3.01 -11.34
CA ILE A 49 -18.78 2.05 -12.13
C ILE A 49 -18.18 0.65 -12.05
N ASN A 50 -19.04 -0.37 -11.86
CA ASN A 50 -18.73 -1.78 -11.99
C ASN A 50 -19.00 -2.24 -13.42
N VAL A 51 -17.94 -2.42 -14.20
CA VAL A 51 -18.03 -2.69 -15.65
C VAL A 51 -18.53 -4.11 -15.93
N GLY A 52 -19.60 -4.20 -16.71
CA GLY A 52 -20.26 -5.48 -17.02
C GLY A 52 -21.02 -6.09 -15.84
N GLY A 53 -21.09 -5.41 -14.69
CA GLY A 53 -21.65 -5.91 -13.44
C GLY A 53 -22.82 -5.07 -12.90
N PRO A 54 -23.47 -5.55 -11.82
CA PRO A 54 -24.49 -4.80 -11.09
C PRO A 54 -23.86 -3.71 -10.22
N SER A 55 -24.70 -2.82 -9.64
CA SER A 55 -24.24 -1.90 -8.60
C SER A 55 -23.60 -2.68 -7.42
N TYR A 56 -22.60 -2.05 -6.82
CA TYR A 56 -21.82 -2.66 -5.74
C TYR A 56 -21.31 -1.59 -4.79
N THR A 57 -21.35 -1.84 -3.49
CA THR A 57 -20.68 -1.01 -2.49
C THR A 57 -19.35 -1.64 -2.11
N GLY A 58 -18.25 -0.94 -2.37
CA GLY A 58 -16.90 -1.36 -2.00
C GLY A 58 -16.68 -1.43 -0.49
N ILE A 59 -15.64 -2.12 -0.06
CA ILE A 59 -15.29 -2.23 1.36
C ILE A 59 -14.93 -0.86 1.99
N ASP A 60 -14.45 0.06 1.18
CA ASP A 60 -14.12 1.44 1.56
C ASP A 60 -15.33 2.38 1.56
N GLY A 61 -16.52 1.87 1.22
CA GLY A 61 -17.77 2.62 1.09
C GLY A 61 -17.98 3.24 -0.27
N THR A 62 -17.10 3.04 -1.24
CA THR A 62 -17.27 3.52 -2.62
C THR A 62 -18.50 2.88 -3.26
N GLU A 63 -19.45 3.71 -3.72
CA GLU A 63 -20.67 3.27 -4.40
C GLU A 63 -20.43 3.15 -5.91
N TYR A 64 -20.29 1.93 -6.39
CA TYR A 64 -20.14 1.62 -7.81
C TYR A 64 -21.52 1.47 -8.46
N ALA A 65 -21.81 2.31 -9.44
CA ALA A 65 -23.03 2.15 -10.26
C ALA A 65 -22.97 0.86 -11.11
N ALA A 66 -24.13 0.33 -11.45
CA ALA A 66 -24.22 -0.65 -12.52
C ALA A 66 -23.84 0.00 -13.86
N GLU A 67 -23.35 -0.80 -14.79
CA GLU A 67 -22.90 -0.29 -16.08
C GLU A 67 -24.03 0.39 -16.89
N GLU A 68 -23.90 1.69 -17.15
CA GLU A 68 -24.83 2.48 -17.97
C GLU A 68 -24.13 3.40 -18.99
N SER A 69 -22.86 3.77 -18.76
CA SER A 69 -22.14 4.80 -19.56
C SER A 69 -21.08 4.21 -20.50
N LEU A 70 -21.08 2.90 -20.71
CA LEU A 70 -20.11 2.22 -21.57
C LEU A 70 -20.77 1.70 -22.84
N SER A 71 -19.99 1.69 -23.92
CA SER A 71 -20.37 1.09 -25.19
C SER A 71 -19.20 0.30 -25.78
N GLY A 72 -19.53 -0.57 -26.74
CA GLY A 72 -18.52 -1.41 -27.38
C GLY A 72 -17.96 -2.53 -26.48
N GLY A 73 -17.12 -3.37 -27.04
CA GLY A 73 -16.61 -4.57 -26.37
C GLY A 73 -17.70 -5.58 -25.99
N GLU A 74 -17.27 -6.71 -25.46
CA GLU A 74 -18.16 -7.77 -24.96
C GLU A 74 -18.01 -7.94 -23.45
N VAL A 75 -19.13 -8.18 -22.74
CA VAL A 75 -19.11 -8.46 -21.30
C VAL A 75 -18.66 -9.91 -21.07
N GLY A 76 -17.67 -10.07 -20.23
CA GLY A 76 -17.16 -11.34 -19.75
C GLY A 76 -17.28 -11.52 -18.25
N GLN A 77 -16.96 -12.72 -17.76
CA GLN A 77 -16.99 -13.06 -16.34
C GLN A 77 -15.76 -13.89 -15.95
N MET A 78 -15.27 -13.66 -14.73
CA MET A 78 -14.21 -14.45 -14.07
C MET A 78 -14.75 -15.08 -12.79
N GLU A 79 -14.27 -16.27 -12.44
CA GLU A 79 -14.75 -16.97 -11.24
C GLU A 79 -14.06 -16.48 -9.97
N THR A 80 -12.75 -16.29 -10.04
CA THR A 80 -11.91 -15.92 -8.88
C THR A 80 -10.97 -14.77 -9.25
N VAL A 81 -10.74 -13.88 -8.31
CA VAL A 81 -9.73 -12.82 -8.39
C VAL A 81 -9.04 -12.66 -7.05
N LYS A 82 -7.72 -12.53 -7.08
CA LYS A 82 -6.85 -12.33 -5.92
C LYS A 82 -6.28 -10.92 -5.88
N GLY A 83 -5.68 -10.54 -4.75
CA GLY A 83 -4.95 -9.29 -4.62
C GLY A 83 -5.83 -8.04 -4.46
N SER A 84 -7.14 -8.21 -4.18
CA SER A 84 -8.07 -7.11 -3.88
C SER A 84 -8.96 -7.45 -2.69
N GLN A 85 -9.31 -6.45 -1.87
CA GLN A 85 -10.36 -6.56 -0.87
C GLN A 85 -11.74 -6.56 -1.54
N ASP A 86 -11.88 -5.91 -2.71
CA ASP A 86 -13.09 -5.84 -3.53
C ASP A 86 -13.01 -6.80 -4.74
N ALA A 87 -12.69 -8.07 -4.48
CA ALA A 87 -12.60 -9.09 -5.54
C ALA A 87 -13.87 -9.19 -6.41
N PHE A 88 -15.02 -8.74 -5.89
CA PHE A 88 -16.28 -8.75 -6.63
C PHE A 88 -16.25 -7.82 -7.87
N LEU A 89 -15.59 -6.68 -7.81
CA LEU A 89 -15.44 -5.74 -8.92
C LEU A 89 -14.73 -6.31 -10.14
N TYR A 90 -13.92 -7.34 -9.95
CA TYR A 90 -13.14 -7.95 -11.03
C TYR A 90 -13.80 -9.20 -11.60
N LYS A 91 -14.95 -9.62 -11.03
CA LYS A 91 -15.69 -10.80 -11.54
C LYS A 91 -16.39 -10.53 -12.85
N SER A 92 -16.68 -9.27 -13.16
CA SER A 92 -17.18 -8.85 -14.47
C SER A 92 -16.17 -7.91 -15.13
N TYR A 93 -16.15 -7.90 -16.44
CA TYR A 93 -15.29 -7.03 -17.24
C TYR A 93 -15.88 -6.83 -18.63
N ARG A 94 -15.39 -5.83 -19.36
CA ARG A 94 -15.52 -5.73 -20.80
C ARG A 94 -14.20 -6.02 -21.49
N GLU A 95 -14.24 -6.62 -22.67
CA GLU A 95 -13.11 -6.85 -23.55
C GLU A 95 -13.44 -6.39 -24.97
N GLY A 96 -12.53 -5.64 -25.62
CA GLY A 96 -12.70 -5.17 -26.98
C GLY A 96 -12.63 -3.65 -27.13
N ASP A 97 -13.29 -3.10 -28.16
CA ASP A 97 -13.36 -1.63 -28.40
C ASP A 97 -14.27 -0.97 -27.36
N ILE A 98 -13.73 -0.77 -26.15
CA ILE A 98 -14.45 -0.20 -24.99
C ILE A 98 -14.42 1.31 -25.10
N ARG A 99 -15.57 1.96 -24.88
CA ARG A 99 -15.73 3.42 -24.85
C ARG A 99 -16.57 3.83 -23.66
N VAL A 100 -16.08 4.83 -22.93
CA VAL A 100 -16.79 5.50 -21.84
C VAL A 100 -17.18 6.89 -22.34
N ALA A 101 -18.44 7.28 -22.11
CA ALA A 101 -18.94 8.64 -22.28
C ALA A 101 -19.85 8.95 -21.09
N HIS A 102 -19.38 9.77 -20.15
CA HIS A 102 -20.08 10.05 -18.91
C HIS A 102 -20.20 11.57 -18.69
N GLY A 103 -21.44 12.06 -18.56
CA GLY A 103 -21.69 13.48 -18.27
C GLY A 103 -21.18 13.84 -16.87
N ILE A 104 -20.27 14.80 -16.79
CA ILE A 104 -19.61 15.25 -15.56
C ILE A 104 -19.34 16.76 -15.64
N GLU A 105 -19.22 17.46 -14.52
CA GLU A 105 -18.86 18.88 -14.53
C GLU A 105 -17.43 19.09 -15.08
N ASN A 106 -17.18 20.31 -15.61
CA ASN A 106 -15.82 20.67 -16.02
C ASN A 106 -14.91 20.76 -14.80
N GLY A 107 -13.75 20.10 -14.86
CA GLY A 107 -12.83 20.03 -13.72
C GLY A 107 -11.58 19.26 -14.03
N THR A 108 -10.76 19.05 -13.01
CA THR A 108 -9.61 18.16 -13.07
C THR A 108 -9.86 16.96 -12.16
N TYR A 109 -9.68 15.78 -12.71
CA TYR A 109 -10.04 14.52 -12.07
C TYR A 109 -8.88 13.55 -12.04
N ASP A 110 -8.86 12.70 -11.03
CA ASP A 110 -7.99 11.54 -10.94
C ASP A 110 -8.83 10.29 -11.25
N ILE A 111 -8.35 9.44 -12.16
CA ILE A 111 -9.08 8.27 -12.63
C ILE A 111 -8.33 7.01 -12.25
N THR A 112 -8.95 6.16 -11.41
CA THR A 112 -8.44 4.84 -11.09
C THR A 112 -9.11 3.80 -11.97
N PHE A 113 -8.31 3.09 -12.75
CA PHE A 113 -8.70 1.98 -13.60
C PHE A 113 -8.47 0.67 -12.86
N HIS A 114 -9.43 -0.25 -12.96
CA HIS A 114 -9.36 -1.58 -12.38
C HIS A 114 -9.30 -2.62 -13.49
N PHE A 115 -8.26 -3.45 -13.48
CA PHE A 115 -8.00 -4.49 -14.48
C PHE A 115 -7.79 -5.84 -13.82
N ALA A 116 -8.12 -6.90 -14.54
CA ALA A 116 -7.64 -8.26 -14.29
C ALA A 116 -7.52 -8.98 -15.64
N GLU A 117 -6.60 -9.93 -15.76
CA GLU A 117 -6.46 -10.73 -16.98
C GLU A 117 -7.39 -11.95 -16.90
N PRO A 118 -8.41 -12.03 -17.77
CA PRO A 118 -9.37 -13.13 -17.76
C PRO A 118 -8.88 -14.38 -18.52
N LYS A 119 -7.77 -14.30 -19.25
CA LYS A 119 -7.22 -15.38 -20.06
C LYS A 119 -5.91 -15.89 -19.45
N ASP A 120 -5.55 -17.12 -19.77
CA ASP A 120 -4.26 -17.71 -19.39
C ASP A 120 -3.14 -17.16 -20.31
N TYR A 121 -2.88 -15.85 -20.15
CA TYR A 121 -1.86 -15.12 -20.89
C TYR A 121 -0.58 -14.97 -20.06
N GLY A 122 0.54 -14.90 -20.78
CA GLY A 122 1.82 -14.46 -20.25
C GLY A 122 2.08 -12.99 -20.54
N GLY A 123 3.21 -12.46 -20.06
CA GLY A 123 3.64 -11.11 -20.41
C GLY A 123 3.83 -10.95 -21.91
N GLY A 124 3.40 -9.81 -22.46
CA GLY A 124 3.45 -9.47 -23.88
C GLY A 124 2.28 -10.01 -24.71
N GLU A 125 1.32 -10.75 -24.14
CA GLU A 125 0.18 -11.31 -24.90
C GLU A 125 -1.06 -10.41 -24.89
N ARG A 126 -1.08 -9.36 -24.05
CA ARG A 126 -2.06 -8.28 -24.07
C ARG A 126 -1.37 -6.97 -23.74
N ILE A 127 -1.39 -6.02 -24.67
CA ILE A 127 -0.81 -4.68 -24.49
C ILE A 127 -1.76 -3.64 -25.07
N PHE A 128 -2.11 -2.62 -24.27
CA PHE A 128 -3.01 -1.55 -24.71
C PHE A 128 -2.78 -0.25 -23.97
N ASP A 129 -3.27 0.83 -24.54
CA ASP A 129 -3.28 2.17 -24.00
C ASP A 129 -4.67 2.53 -23.49
N ALA A 130 -4.75 3.42 -22.48
CA ALA A 130 -5.96 4.13 -22.13
C ALA A 130 -5.79 5.61 -22.52
N ILE A 131 -6.81 6.17 -23.17
CA ILE A 131 -6.86 7.54 -23.65
C ILE A 131 -8.07 8.20 -23.01
N ALA A 132 -7.85 9.25 -22.20
CA ALA A 132 -8.90 10.06 -21.57
C ALA A 132 -8.81 11.48 -22.12
N GLU A 133 -9.93 12.07 -22.51
CA GLU A 133 -10.03 13.43 -23.09
C GLU A 133 -9.07 13.68 -24.28
N GLY A 134 -8.76 12.61 -25.03
CA GLY A 134 -7.86 12.65 -26.18
C GLY A 134 -6.37 12.56 -25.83
N GLU A 135 -6.01 12.53 -24.54
CA GLU A 135 -4.63 12.36 -24.07
C GLU A 135 -4.40 10.92 -23.61
N ARG A 136 -3.22 10.36 -23.93
CA ARG A 136 -2.83 9.03 -23.49
C ARG A 136 -2.45 9.07 -22.01
N VAL A 137 -3.26 8.46 -21.15
CA VAL A 137 -3.10 8.48 -19.69
C VAL A 137 -2.51 7.19 -19.14
N ILE A 138 -2.57 6.10 -19.91
CA ILE A 138 -1.84 4.84 -19.66
C ILE A 138 -1.26 4.41 -21.01
N GLU A 139 0.03 4.10 -21.04
CA GLU A 139 0.75 3.69 -22.24
C GLU A 139 1.29 2.26 -22.08
N ASP A 140 1.14 1.43 -23.13
CA ASP A 140 1.67 0.07 -23.24
C ASP A 140 1.40 -0.81 -22.00
N LEU A 141 0.17 -0.74 -21.44
CA LEU A 141 -0.20 -1.54 -20.29
C LEU A 141 -0.21 -3.03 -20.63
N ASP A 142 0.69 -3.78 -20.02
CA ASP A 142 0.71 -5.22 -19.95
C ASP A 142 0.25 -5.69 -18.56
N VAL A 143 -1.02 -6.08 -18.42
CA VAL A 143 -1.61 -6.49 -17.13
C VAL A 143 -0.80 -7.61 -16.48
N MET A 144 -0.31 -8.58 -17.26
CA MET A 144 0.42 -9.73 -16.73
C MET A 144 1.83 -9.35 -16.27
N LEU A 145 2.53 -8.48 -17.00
CA LEU A 145 3.84 -7.96 -16.59
C LEU A 145 3.73 -7.22 -15.25
N PHE A 146 2.71 -6.36 -15.10
CA PHE A 146 2.48 -5.60 -13.87
C PHE A 146 1.93 -6.44 -12.70
N ARG A 147 1.48 -7.66 -12.97
CA ARG A 147 1.08 -8.64 -11.95
C ARG A 147 2.13 -9.73 -11.70
N ASP A 148 3.36 -9.55 -12.19
CA ASP A 148 4.46 -10.51 -12.04
C ASP A 148 4.09 -11.92 -12.58
N GLY A 149 3.33 -11.97 -13.67
CA GLY A 149 2.85 -13.21 -14.29
C GLY A 149 1.73 -13.92 -13.50
N LYS A 150 1.05 -13.24 -12.59
CA LYS A 150 -0.01 -13.83 -11.75
C LYS A 150 -1.37 -13.61 -12.41
N ILE A 151 -1.90 -14.66 -13.03
CA ILE A 151 -3.25 -14.68 -13.59
C ILE A 151 -4.32 -14.49 -12.51
N GLU A 152 -5.53 -14.06 -12.91
CA GLU A 152 -6.67 -13.83 -12.01
C GLU A 152 -6.32 -12.91 -10.81
N SER A 153 -5.45 -11.94 -11.01
CA SER A 153 -5.05 -11.00 -9.97
C SER A 153 -5.47 -9.57 -10.32
N ALA A 154 -6.02 -8.87 -9.34
CA ALA A 154 -6.43 -7.48 -9.47
C ALA A 154 -5.23 -6.56 -9.72
N LEU A 155 -5.41 -5.60 -10.61
CA LEU A 155 -4.48 -4.51 -10.88
C LEU A 155 -5.25 -3.20 -10.85
N THR A 156 -4.80 -2.24 -10.04
CA THR A 156 -5.28 -0.85 -10.10
C THR A 156 -4.20 0.05 -10.66
N VAL A 157 -4.59 0.99 -11.52
CA VAL A 157 -3.70 2.02 -12.06
C VAL A 157 -4.44 3.35 -12.00
N THR A 158 -3.86 4.33 -11.31
CA THR A 158 -4.41 5.68 -11.22
C THR A 158 -3.69 6.61 -12.20
N ALA A 159 -4.46 7.26 -13.06
CA ALA A 159 -4.02 8.33 -13.95
C ALA A 159 -4.43 9.67 -13.33
N PRO A 160 -3.48 10.52 -12.93
CA PRO A 160 -3.77 11.80 -12.30
C PRO A 160 -4.08 12.90 -13.34
N ASN A 161 -4.75 13.96 -12.86
CA ASN A 161 -4.86 15.25 -13.56
C ASN A 161 -5.56 15.22 -14.93
N VAL A 162 -6.57 14.37 -15.14
CA VAL A 162 -7.39 14.37 -16.35
C VAL A 162 -8.31 15.60 -16.35
N VAL A 163 -8.23 16.43 -17.41
CA VAL A 163 -8.98 17.69 -17.52
C VAL A 163 -10.19 17.53 -18.41
N VAL A 164 -11.40 17.62 -17.84
CA VAL A 164 -12.67 17.67 -18.57
C VAL A 164 -13.07 19.12 -18.80
N SER A 165 -13.37 19.50 -20.05
CA SER A 165 -13.66 20.88 -20.43
C SER A 165 -14.97 21.09 -21.21
N ASP A 166 -15.67 20.02 -21.57
CA ASP A 166 -16.88 20.06 -22.41
C ASP A 166 -18.13 19.45 -21.74
N GLY A 167 -17.99 19.04 -20.45
CA GLY A 167 -19.10 18.49 -19.66
C GLY A 167 -19.30 16.98 -19.82
N GLU A 168 -18.37 16.29 -20.47
CA GLU A 168 -18.43 14.85 -20.68
C GLU A 168 -17.03 14.22 -20.52
N LEU A 169 -16.88 13.23 -19.66
CA LEU A 169 -15.66 12.43 -19.57
C LEU A 169 -15.68 11.35 -20.66
N ASN A 170 -14.70 11.42 -21.54
CA ASN A 170 -14.53 10.47 -22.65
C ASN A 170 -13.28 9.63 -22.44
N ILE A 171 -13.43 8.28 -22.41
CA ILE A 171 -12.31 7.35 -22.33
C ILE A 171 -12.44 6.31 -23.43
N GLN A 172 -11.32 6.02 -24.10
CA GLN A 172 -11.19 4.96 -25.10
C GLN A 172 -9.90 4.19 -24.87
N PHE A 173 -9.83 2.97 -25.45
CA PHE A 173 -8.67 2.09 -25.32
C PHE A 173 -8.15 1.74 -26.71
N GLU A 174 -6.83 1.75 -26.88
CA GLU A 174 -6.16 1.35 -28.13
C GLU A 174 -5.23 0.18 -27.85
N ALA A 175 -5.44 -0.96 -28.51
CA ALA A 175 -4.62 -2.15 -28.32
C ALA A 175 -3.51 -2.22 -29.36
N SER A 176 -2.29 -2.52 -28.90
CA SER A 176 -1.16 -2.95 -29.75
C SER A 176 -1.08 -4.47 -29.85
N VAL A 177 -1.50 -5.20 -28.81
CA VAL A 177 -1.56 -6.68 -28.82
C VAL A 177 -2.88 -7.14 -28.17
N ASP A 178 -3.64 -8.01 -28.85
CA ASP A 178 -4.98 -8.49 -28.47
C ASP A 178 -5.98 -7.35 -28.20
N GLN A 179 -6.95 -7.52 -27.30
CA GLN A 179 -8.03 -6.58 -27.01
C GLN A 179 -7.86 -5.99 -25.61
N PRO A 180 -8.19 -4.70 -25.38
CA PRO A 180 -8.23 -4.12 -24.05
C PRO A 180 -9.24 -4.82 -23.14
N THR A 181 -9.03 -4.77 -21.85
CA THR A 181 -9.99 -5.21 -20.82
C THR A 181 -10.18 -4.12 -19.77
N LEU A 182 -11.35 -4.09 -19.12
CA LEU A 182 -11.66 -3.16 -18.02
C LEU A 182 -12.69 -3.78 -17.09
N SER A 183 -12.44 -3.72 -15.76
CA SER A 183 -13.34 -4.27 -14.74
C SER A 183 -14.10 -3.18 -13.95
N ALA A 184 -13.48 -2.05 -13.64
CA ALA A 184 -14.13 -0.93 -12.96
C ALA A 184 -13.39 0.39 -13.21
N LEU A 185 -14.08 1.51 -12.96
CA LEU A 185 -13.51 2.86 -12.93
C LEU A 185 -13.93 3.59 -11.67
N VAL A 186 -13.03 4.42 -11.13
CA VAL A 186 -13.32 5.39 -10.07
C VAL A 186 -12.81 6.75 -10.52
N VAL A 187 -13.65 7.77 -10.44
CA VAL A 187 -13.33 9.16 -10.78
C VAL A 187 -13.45 10.01 -9.53
N ARG A 188 -12.39 10.70 -9.17
CA ARG A 188 -12.29 11.57 -8.00
C ARG A 188 -11.99 13.00 -8.40
N ASP A 189 -12.56 13.97 -7.69
CA ASP A 189 -12.19 15.38 -7.84
C ASP A 189 -10.79 15.60 -7.26
N LYS A 190 -9.96 16.35 -7.95
CA LYS A 190 -8.62 16.71 -7.46
C LYS A 190 -8.66 17.50 -6.15
N ASN A 191 -9.73 18.26 -5.88
CA ASN A 191 -9.87 19.08 -4.68
C ASN A 191 -10.51 18.27 -3.54
N ARG A 192 -9.71 17.40 -2.93
CA ARG A 192 -10.12 16.59 -1.79
C ARG A 192 -10.17 17.45 -0.51
N PRO A 193 -11.23 17.32 0.33
CA PRO A 193 -11.20 17.83 1.70
C PRO A 193 -10.07 17.14 2.49
N THR A 194 -9.19 17.91 3.12
CA THR A 194 -8.13 17.37 3.98
C THR A 194 -8.50 17.57 5.45
N PRO A 195 -8.31 16.54 6.31
CA PRO A 195 -8.44 16.70 7.76
C PRO A 195 -7.49 17.77 8.32
N ASP A 196 -7.80 18.30 9.48
CA ASP A 196 -6.97 19.32 10.18
C ASP A 196 -5.74 18.64 10.83
N TRP A 197 -4.79 18.27 10.01
CA TRP A 197 -3.55 17.60 10.40
C TRP A 197 -2.61 18.56 11.14
N GLN A 198 -2.15 18.19 12.34
CA GLN A 198 -1.19 18.95 13.15
C GLN A 198 0.20 18.34 13.04
N LEU A 199 1.21 19.13 12.66
CA LEU A 199 2.60 18.69 12.58
C LEU A 199 3.13 18.33 13.96
N VAL A 200 3.55 17.05 14.16
CA VAL A 200 4.07 16.54 15.44
C VAL A 200 5.56 16.19 15.37
N TRP A 201 6.08 15.88 14.18
CA TRP A 201 7.49 15.57 14.00
C TRP A 201 7.93 15.90 12.57
N SER A 202 9.16 16.37 12.40
CA SER A 202 9.73 16.58 11.06
C SER A 202 11.24 16.51 11.03
N ASP A 203 11.79 16.32 9.84
CA ASP A 203 13.17 16.62 9.49
C ASP A 203 13.19 17.32 8.12
N GLU A 204 13.64 18.55 8.11
CA GLU A 204 13.81 19.40 6.91
C GLU A 204 15.23 19.30 6.34
N PHE A 205 16.11 18.51 6.96
CA PHE A 205 17.50 18.30 6.60
C PHE A 205 18.32 19.58 6.45
N ASP A 206 17.98 20.62 7.23
CA ASP A 206 18.66 21.94 7.22
C ASP A 206 20.08 21.92 7.81
N GLY A 207 20.50 20.80 8.42
CA GLY A 207 21.81 20.62 9.03
C GLY A 207 22.91 20.29 8.02
N ASP A 208 24.14 20.10 8.52
CA ASP A 208 25.30 19.68 7.74
C ASP A 208 25.55 18.15 7.80
N VAL A 209 24.85 17.47 8.70
CA VAL A 209 24.97 16.01 8.93
C VAL A 209 23.61 15.41 9.25
N LEU A 210 23.47 14.11 9.02
CA LEU A 210 22.26 13.37 9.41
C LEU A 210 22.04 13.46 10.92
N ASP A 211 20.82 13.87 11.33
CA ASP A 211 20.47 13.99 12.74
C ASP A 211 20.37 12.61 13.41
N SER A 212 21.36 12.32 14.26
CA SER A 212 21.43 11.02 14.97
C SER A 212 20.35 10.84 16.04
N ASP A 213 19.63 11.89 16.43
CA ASP A 213 18.49 11.79 17.34
C ASP A 213 17.20 11.40 16.61
N LYS A 214 17.18 11.52 15.29
CA LYS A 214 16.05 11.14 14.43
C LYS A 214 16.29 9.89 13.61
N TRP A 215 17.54 9.66 13.17
CA TRP A 215 17.87 8.63 12.20
C TRP A 215 19.01 7.71 12.64
N SER A 216 18.93 6.45 12.23
CA SER A 216 20.02 5.48 12.32
C SER A 216 20.27 4.87 10.93
N PRO A 217 21.53 4.73 10.50
CA PRO A 217 21.85 3.96 9.30
C PRO A 217 21.83 2.45 9.59
N ASN A 218 21.30 1.64 8.67
CA ASN A 218 21.56 0.22 8.68
C ASN A 218 22.95 -0.08 8.11
N LEU A 219 23.68 -0.96 8.77
CA LEU A 219 25.01 -1.44 8.36
C LEU A 219 24.92 -2.93 8.05
N TRP A 220 24.59 -3.28 6.82
CA TRP A 220 24.28 -4.64 6.43
C TRP A 220 25.13 -5.14 5.27
N PRO A 221 25.56 -6.40 5.28
CA PRO A 221 26.18 -7.01 4.12
C PRO A 221 25.17 -7.16 2.99
N ALA A 222 25.66 -7.34 1.78
CA ALA A 222 24.82 -7.73 0.64
C ALA A 222 24.06 -9.02 0.96
N ARG A 223 22.85 -9.13 0.41
CA ARG A 223 21.97 -10.30 0.51
C ARG A 223 21.46 -10.62 1.93
N LYS A 224 21.44 -9.63 2.80
CA LYS A 224 20.83 -9.76 4.14
C LYS A 224 19.32 -10.01 4.02
N VAL A 225 18.63 -9.27 3.13
CA VAL A 225 17.19 -9.40 2.82
C VAL A 225 17.00 -9.43 1.32
N ASN A 226 15.91 -10.01 0.82
CA ASN A 226 15.42 -9.93 -0.57
C ASN A 226 16.47 -10.26 -1.66
N ASP A 227 17.57 -10.93 -1.31
CA ASP A 227 18.71 -11.20 -2.22
C ASP A 227 19.27 -9.93 -2.88
N GLU A 228 19.23 -8.78 -2.17
CA GLU A 228 19.72 -7.50 -2.63
C GLU A 228 21.23 -7.49 -2.78
N ASP A 229 21.75 -6.89 -3.86
CA ASP A 229 23.17 -6.99 -4.25
C ASP A 229 24.08 -5.98 -3.55
N GLN A 230 23.54 -4.88 -2.98
CA GLN A 230 24.31 -3.88 -2.26
C GLN A 230 24.61 -4.27 -0.80
N ALA A 231 25.71 -3.76 -0.27
CA ALA A 231 25.89 -3.55 1.15
C ALA A 231 25.33 -2.20 1.55
N TYR A 232 24.57 -2.11 2.64
CA TYR A 232 24.16 -0.83 3.23
C TYR A 232 25.25 -0.32 4.16
N THR A 233 25.62 0.94 3.99
CA THR A 233 26.70 1.59 4.77
C THR A 233 26.25 2.97 5.27
N GLY A 234 26.85 3.40 6.40
CA GLY A 234 26.69 4.78 6.93
C GLY A 234 27.78 5.75 6.45
N ARG A 235 28.52 5.43 5.38
CA ARG A 235 29.57 6.31 4.87
C ARG A 235 28.96 7.53 4.20
N GLU A 236 29.61 8.67 4.33
CA GLU A 236 29.21 9.95 3.73
C GLU A 236 28.91 9.83 2.22
N ARG A 237 29.63 8.98 1.51
CA ARG A 237 29.34 8.75 0.08
C ARG A 237 28.01 8.04 -0.19
N ASN A 238 27.45 7.31 0.79
CA ASN A 238 26.16 6.62 0.66
C ASN A 238 25.02 7.34 1.38
N LEU A 239 25.33 8.07 2.47
CA LEU A 239 24.37 8.82 3.28
C LEU A 239 24.98 10.13 3.73
N ARG A 240 24.38 11.25 3.35
CA ARG A 240 24.79 12.59 3.78
C ARG A 240 23.64 13.57 3.70
N VAL A 241 23.78 14.66 4.43
CA VAL A 241 22.97 15.87 4.22
C VAL A 241 23.76 16.81 3.36
N GLU A 242 23.17 17.26 2.26
CA GLU A 242 23.82 18.14 1.29
C GLU A 242 22.76 19.06 0.66
N ASP A 243 23.03 20.38 0.62
CA ASP A 243 22.13 21.38 0.05
C ASP A 243 20.69 21.31 0.58
N GLY A 244 20.53 21.12 1.92
CA GLY A 244 19.23 21.04 2.57
C GLY A 244 18.43 19.79 2.22
N LYS A 245 19.10 18.67 1.95
CA LYS A 245 18.45 17.39 1.59
C LYS A 245 19.21 16.21 2.17
N LEU A 246 18.50 15.16 2.53
CA LEU A 246 19.12 13.86 2.70
C LEU A 246 19.39 13.25 1.34
N VAL A 247 20.64 12.92 1.08
CA VAL A 247 21.10 12.21 -0.11
C VAL A 247 21.37 10.75 0.25
N ILE A 248 20.60 9.85 -0.33
CA ILE A 248 20.89 8.42 -0.35
C ILE A 248 21.52 8.09 -1.71
N GLU A 249 22.76 7.60 -1.71
CA GLU A 249 23.50 7.39 -2.96
C GLU A 249 23.98 5.95 -3.07
N ALA A 250 23.64 5.31 -4.20
CA ALA A 250 24.11 3.98 -4.54
C ALA A 250 25.31 4.03 -5.49
N HIS A 251 26.30 3.17 -5.24
CA HIS A 251 27.53 3.08 -6.03
C HIS A 251 27.80 1.65 -6.48
N LYS A 252 28.38 1.52 -7.68
CA LYS A 252 29.05 0.30 -8.12
C LYS A 252 30.49 0.34 -7.61
N GLU A 253 30.80 -0.45 -6.61
CA GLU A 253 32.14 -0.59 -6.02
C GLU A 253 32.29 -1.91 -5.29
N ASP A 254 33.52 -2.43 -5.23
CA ASP A 254 33.84 -3.58 -4.38
C ASP A 254 33.93 -3.15 -2.91
N TYR A 255 33.03 -3.67 -2.07
CA TYR A 255 33.00 -3.36 -0.64
C TYR A 255 32.61 -4.61 0.18
N GLU A 256 33.50 -5.13 1.01
CA GLU A 256 33.28 -6.29 1.91
C GLU A 256 32.60 -7.49 1.22
N GLY A 257 32.92 -7.73 -0.05
CA GLY A 257 32.36 -8.82 -0.85
C GLY A 257 31.10 -8.47 -1.64
N ALA A 258 30.49 -7.30 -1.40
CA ALA A 258 29.44 -6.76 -2.25
C ALA A 258 30.01 -6.10 -3.51
N LYS A 259 29.22 -5.99 -4.58
CA LYS A 259 29.57 -5.29 -5.82
C LYS A 259 28.94 -3.89 -5.89
N TYR A 260 28.06 -3.60 -4.98
CA TYR A 260 27.38 -2.32 -4.86
C TYR A 260 27.32 -1.91 -3.40
N THR A 261 27.26 -0.61 -3.16
CA THR A 261 26.94 -0.03 -1.85
C THR A 261 25.82 0.97 -1.98
N SER A 262 25.05 1.13 -0.91
CA SER A 262 23.94 2.08 -0.84
C SER A 262 23.71 2.55 0.60
N GLY A 263 22.75 3.45 0.78
CA GLY A 263 22.27 3.91 2.07
C GLY A 263 20.90 3.36 2.40
N ARG A 264 20.67 3.08 3.69
CA ARG A 264 19.36 2.84 4.29
C ARG A 264 19.35 3.46 5.68
N VAL A 265 18.33 4.30 5.93
CA VAL A 265 18.11 4.96 7.23
C VAL A 265 16.75 4.59 7.78
N HIS A 266 16.62 4.58 9.11
CA HIS A 266 15.37 4.34 9.81
C HIS A 266 15.24 5.22 11.04
N SER A 267 13.98 5.46 11.48
CA SER A 267 13.64 6.24 12.68
C SER A 267 13.31 5.37 13.90
N ASP A 268 13.55 4.08 13.85
CA ASP A 268 13.24 3.12 14.93
C ASP A 268 13.80 3.58 16.29
N GLY A 269 12.92 3.66 17.31
CA GLY A 269 13.21 4.16 18.65
C GLY A 269 13.45 5.68 18.75
N LYS A 270 13.22 6.44 17.66
CA LYS A 270 13.47 7.89 17.56
C LYS A 270 12.30 8.66 16.94
N GLY A 271 11.50 8.00 16.16
CA GLY A 271 10.32 8.52 15.50
C GLY A 271 9.39 7.35 15.19
N ASP A 272 8.73 6.84 16.25
CA ASP A 272 7.78 5.74 16.21
C ASP A 272 6.38 6.34 16.41
N PHE A 273 5.47 6.08 15.49
CA PHE A 273 4.15 6.67 15.49
C PHE A 273 3.08 5.61 15.31
N LEU A 274 1.99 5.75 16.06
CA LEU A 274 0.76 5.03 15.83
C LEU A 274 -0.23 5.99 15.20
N TYR A 275 -0.66 5.68 13.97
CA TYR A 275 -1.57 6.51 13.16
C TYR A 275 -0.99 7.88 12.77
N GLY A 276 -1.66 8.56 11.87
CA GLY A 276 -1.31 9.89 11.42
C GLY A 276 -1.15 10.01 9.91
N ARG A 277 -0.74 11.19 9.45
CA ARG A 277 -0.32 11.46 8.08
C ARG A 277 1.20 11.57 8.02
N PHE A 278 1.81 10.81 7.12
CA PHE A 278 3.25 10.78 6.87
C PHE A 278 3.51 11.36 5.49
N GLU A 279 4.41 12.33 5.39
CA GLU A 279 4.81 12.92 4.13
C GLU A 279 6.32 12.85 3.95
N VAL A 280 6.74 12.37 2.80
CA VAL A 280 8.14 12.39 2.38
C VAL A 280 8.20 13.04 1.01
N ARG A 281 8.86 14.21 0.91
CA ARG A 281 9.09 14.85 -0.38
C ARG A 281 10.42 14.37 -0.95
N ALA A 282 10.37 13.64 -2.04
CA ALA A 282 11.54 12.99 -2.60
C ALA A 282 11.54 13.01 -4.12
N LYS A 283 12.78 12.92 -4.69
CA LYS A 283 13.04 12.64 -6.09
C LYS A 283 13.77 11.31 -6.20
N LEU A 284 13.24 10.42 -7.05
CA LEU A 284 13.68 9.03 -7.12
C LEU A 284 14.84 8.84 -8.10
N PRO A 285 15.68 7.79 -7.92
CA PRO A 285 16.66 7.41 -8.91
C PRO A 285 16.01 6.72 -10.11
N ALA A 286 16.63 6.84 -11.27
CA ALA A 286 16.28 6.13 -12.49
C ALA A 286 17.26 5.01 -12.82
N GLY A 287 16.81 4.00 -13.57
CA GLY A 287 17.68 3.00 -14.20
C GLY A 287 17.40 1.57 -13.76
N VAL A 288 17.57 0.63 -14.71
CA VAL A 288 17.28 -0.80 -14.52
C VAL A 288 18.17 -1.41 -13.43
N GLY A 289 17.55 -2.07 -12.46
CA GLY A 289 18.24 -2.64 -11.31
C GLY A 289 18.10 -1.83 -10.03
N THR A 290 17.46 -0.64 -10.06
CA THR A 290 17.15 0.14 -8.85
C THR A 290 15.82 -0.27 -8.23
N TRP A 291 15.76 -0.16 -6.91
CA TRP A 291 14.54 -0.38 -6.11
C TRP A 291 14.57 0.59 -4.90
N PRO A 292 14.24 1.87 -5.11
CA PRO A 292 14.04 2.81 -4.02
C PRO A 292 12.74 2.56 -3.29
N ALA A 293 12.73 2.80 -1.96
CA ALA A 293 11.57 2.66 -1.12
C ALA A 293 11.51 3.70 0.00
N ILE A 294 10.28 4.14 0.31
CA ILE A 294 9.86 4.87 1.50
C ILE A 294 8.77 4.02 2.14
N TRP A 295 9.03 3.49 3.31
CA TRP A 295 8.21 2.44 3.90
C TRP A 295 8.32 2.40 5.42
N MET A 296 7.56 1.52 6.06
CA MET A 296 7.47 1.45 7.52
C MET A 296 7.45 0.00 8.00
N LEU A 297 8.12 -0.23 9.13
CA LEU A 297 8.06 -1.47 9.90
C LEU A 297 7.59 -1.20 11.33
N PRO A 298 6.98 -2.19 12.00
CA PRO A 298 6.54 -2.05 13.39
C PRO A 298 7.72 -1.84 14.34
N SER A 299 7.51 -1.02 15.38
CA SER A 299 8.49 -0.82 16.45
C SER A 299 8.63 -2.05 17.34
N ASP A 300 7.57 -2.88 17.44
CA ASP A 300 7.65 -4.23 18.03
C ASP A 300 7.39 -5.31 16.95
N PRO A 301 8.44 -5.77 16.25
CA PRO A 301 8.29 -6.77 15.20
C PRO A 301 7.86 -8.14 15.74
N PHE A 302 8.01 -8.40 17.04
CA PHE A 302 7.66 -9.68 17.65
C PHE A 302 6.23 -9.74 18.20
N ARG A 303 5.48 -8.62 18.19
CA ARG A 303 4.12 -8.54 18.73
C ARG A 303 3.19 -9.66 18.23
N TYR A 304 3.29 -10.00 16.95
CA TYR A 304 2.49 -11.05 16.31
C TYR A 304 3.32 -12.22 15.78
N ALA A 305 4.60 -12.27 16.13
CA ALA A 305 5.46 -13.42 15.81
C ALA A 305 4.96 -14.68 16.55
N THR A 306 5.02 -15.82 15.90
CA THR A 306 4.63 -17.12 16.46
C THR A 306 5.74 -18.14 16.45
N THR A 307 6.82 -17.90 15.70
CA THR A 307 7.95 -18.84 15.54
C THR A 307 9.28 -18.32 16.07
N CYS A 308 9.33 -17.10 16.57
CA CYS A 308 10.52 -16.46 17.12
C CYS A 308 10.17 -15.50 18.27
N GLU A 309 11.18 -15.11 19.05
CA GLU A 309 11.04 -14.27 20.24
C GLU A 309 11.91 -13.00 20.12
N GLU A 310 11.64 -12.03 21.00
CA GLU A 310 12.40 -10.78 21.09
C GLU A 310 13.91 -11.03 21.20
N GLY A 311 14.70 -10.29 20.41
CA GLY A 311 16.15 -10.38 20.35
C GLY A 311 16.70 -11.35 19.30
N GLU A 312 15.85 -12.09 18.60
CA GLU A 312 16.29 -12.87 17.45
C GLU A 312 16.51 -11.98 16.22
N ASP A 313 17.43 -12.38 15.34
CA ASP A 313 17.63 -11.71 14.05
C ASP A 313 16.52 -12.12 13.08
N TRP A 314 15.46 -11.33 13.05
CA TRP A 314 14.25 -11.64 12.28
C TRP A 314 14.32 -11.18 10.81
N GLN A 315 15.05 -10.08 10.53
CA GLN A 315 15.12 -9.53 9.17
C GLN A 315 15.95 -10.42 8.26
N GLY A 316 15.32 -11.00 7.24
CA GLY A 316 15.90 -11.98 6.34
C GLY A 316 16.01 -13.39 6.94
N SER A 317 15.41 -13.65 8.10
CA SER A 317 15.31 -14.99 8.68
C SER A 317 14.34 -15.86 7.88
N GLY A 318 14.72 -17.09 7.58
CA GLY A 318 13.80 -18.07 6.97
C GLY A 318 12.97 -18.86 8.00
N THR A 319 13.15 -18.60 9.30
CA THR A 319 12.52 -19.34 10.41
C THR A 319 11.71 -18.48 11.35
N CYS A 320 11.90 -17.16 11.34
CA CYS A 320 11.16 -16.19 12.13
C CYS A 320 10.05 -15.56 11.29
N ASP A 321 8.82 -15.63 11.78
CA ASP A 321 7.63 -15.11 11.11
C ASP A 321 7.20 -13.71 11.61
N ALA A 322 8.07 -13.00 12.33
CA ALA A 322 7.85 -11.61 12.72
C ALA A 322 7.44 -10.77 11.52
N TRP A 323 8.10 -10.95 10.37
CA TRP A 323 7.61 -10.55 9.08
C TRP A 323 7.03 -11.78 8.33
N PRO A 324 5.84 -11.72 7.74
CA PRO A 324 4.97 -10.54 7.60
C PRO A 324 3.94 -10.35 8.73
N ASN A 325 4.01 -11.16 9.82
CA ASN A 325 2.96 -11.22 10.83
C ASN A 325 2.70 -9.87 11.52
N SER A 326 3.76 -9.11 11.82
CA SER A 326 3.66 -7.83 12.51
C SER A 326 3.45 -6.63 11.58
N GLY A 327 3.34 -6.89 10.27
CA GLY A 327 2.97 -5.90 9.27
C GLY A 327 4.15 -5.17 8.61
N GLU A 328 3.85 -4.57 7.45
CA GLU A 328 4.70 -3.64 6.69
C GLU A 328 3.78 -2.71 5.91
N ILE A 329 4.12 -1.42 5.85
CA ILE A 329 3.40 -0.41 5.08
C ILE A 329 4.40 0.25 4.13
N ASP A 330 4.16 0.12 2.82
CA ASP A 330 5.00 0.72 1.79
C ASP A 330 4.30 1.97 1.26
N ILE A 331 4.79 3.15 1.69
CA ILE A 331 4.28 4.45 1.26
C ILE A 331 4.61 4.67 -0.21
N MET A 332 5.82 4.28 -0.62
CA MET A 332 6.32 4.36 -1.97
C MET A 332 7.31 3.25 -2.24
N GLU A 333 7.08 2.48 -3.27
CA GLU A 333 8.07 1.63 -3.90
C GLU A 333 8.13 1.92 -5.40
N HIS A 334 9.32 1.84 -5.97
CA HIS A 334 9.54 2.00 -7.40
C HIS A 334 10.65 1.05 -7.87
N VAL A 335 10.53 0.54 -9.09
CA VAL A 335 11.58 -0.28 -9.71
C VAL A 335 11.98 0.30 -11.07
N GLY A 336 13.28 0.43 -11.28
CA GLY A 336 13.81 1.16 -12.42
C GLY A 336 13.52 0.57 -13.80
N TYR A 337 13.02 -0.66 -13.90
CA TYR A 337 12.56 -1.23 -15.16
C TYR A 337 11.07 -0.94 -15.47
N GLN A 338 10.35 -0.35 -14.51
CA GLN A 338 8.97 0.13 -14.66
C GLN A 338 8.94 1.62 -14.32
N MET A 339 9.71 2.44 -15.05
CA MET A 339 9.81 3.87 -14.80
C MET A 339 8.43 4.52 -14.77
N GLY A 340 8.24 5.41 -13.80
CA GLY A 340 6.99 6.13 -13.61
C GLY A 340 5.86 5.37 -12.92
N HIS A 341 6.04 4.08 -12.58
CA HIS A 341 5.07 3.31 -11.82
C HIS A 341 5.42 3.34 -10.33
N VAL A 342 4.71 4.15 -9.56
CA VAL A 342 4.83 4.23 -8.11
C VAL A 342 3.81 3.30 -7.47
N HIS A 343 4.24 2.51 -6.50
CA HIS A 343 3.45 1.50 -5.81
C HIS A 343 3.24 1.87 -4.34
N GLY A 344 2.01 1.73 -3.84
CA GLY A 344 1.69 1.66 -2.43
C GLY A 344 1.21 0.25 -2.08
N THR A 345 1.70 -0.29 -0.97
CA THR A 345 1.49 -1.70 -0.64
C THR A 345 1.32 -1.88 0.86
N VAL A 346 0.65 -2.94 1.28
CA VAL A 346 0.72 -3.46 2.65
C VAL A 346 1.04 -4.95 2.64
N HIS A 347 1.82 -5.39 3.63
CA HIS A 347 2.10 -6.80 3.88
C HIS A 347 1.68 -7.19 5.28
N ASN A 348 0.98 -8.31 5.41
CA ASN A 348 0.60 -8.93 6.65
C ASN A 348 0.45 -10.45 6.47
N GLU A 349 0.17 -11.19 7.53
CA GLU A 349 0.08 -12.66 7.45
C GLU A 349 -0.98 -13.12 6.45
N ALA A 350 -2.16 -12.48 6.42
CA ALA A 350 -3.23 -12.85 5.49
C ALA A 350 -2.88 -12.50 4.04
N TYR A 351 -2.22 -11.35 3.81
CA TYR A 351 -2.07 -10.73 2.49
C TYR A 351 -0.63 -10.28 2.24
N TYR A 352 0.21 -11.14 1.67
CA TYR A 352 1.55 -10.77 1.25
C TYR A 352 1.96 -11.47 -0.06
N TRP A 353 3.08 -11.05 -0.66
CA TRP A 353 3.43 -11.37 -2.03
C TRP A 353 3.56 -12.88 -2.31
N LEU A 354 4.05 -13.70 -1.37
CA LEU A 354 4.18 -15.15 -1.56
C LEU A 354 2.82 -15.86 -1.62
N LYS A 355 1.75 -15.28 -1.04
CA LYS A 355 0.38 -15.83 -1.14
C LYS A 355 -0.34 -15.39 -2.41
N TRP A 356 0.23 -14.44 -3.20
CA TRP A 356 -0.40 -13.79 -4.34
C TRP A 356 -1.63 -12.96 -3.96
N GLU A 357 -1.72 -12.58 -2.69
CA GLU A 357 -2.83 -11.83 -2.10
C GLU A 357 -2.43 -10.42 -1.68
N GLN A 358 -1.23 -9.98 -2.04
CA GLN A 358 -0.71 -8.63 -1.74
C GLN A 358 -1.71 -7.54 -2.15
N ARG A 359 -2.03 -6.65 -1.22
CA ARG A 359 -2.87 -5.47 -1.46
C ARG A 359 -1.98 -4.34 -1.92
N LYS A 360 -2.22 -3.86 -3.12
CA LYS A 360 -1.34 -2.92 -3.81
C LYS A 360 -2.14 -2.02 -4.76
N GLY A 361 -1.84 -0.72 -4.73
CA GLY A 361 -2.26 0.25 -5.75
C GLY A 361 -1.07 0.81 -6.53
N ARG A 362 -1.35 1.48 -7.66
CA ARG A 362 -0.36 2.17 -8.48
C ARG A 362 -0.84 3.52 -8.96
N ILE A 363 0.10 4.43 -9.09
CA ILE A 363 -0.08 5.72 -9.77
C ILE A 363 1.01 5.91 -10.81
N LEU A 364 0.66 6.56 -11.92
CA LEU A 364 1.59 6.87 -13.01
C LEU A 364 2.11 8.29 -12.88
N LEU A 365 3.44 8.44 -12.86
CA LEU A 365 4.16 9.71 -12.80
C LEU A 365 5.38 9.61 -13.71
N ASP A 366 5.38 10.30 -14.82
CA ASP A 366 6.43 10.19 -15.84
C ASP A 366 7.73 10.95 -15.53
N ASP A 367 7.78 11.67 -14.42
CA ASP A 367 8.87 12.58 -14.01
C ASP A 367 9.46 12.30 -12.62
N VAL A 368 9.20 11.12 -12.04
CA VAL A 368 9.69 10.71 -10.71
C VAL A 368 11.19 10.88 -10.49
N ASP A 369 11.97 10.82 -11.58
CA ASP A 369 13.42 10.98 -11.57
C ASP A 369 13.90 12.41 -11.87
N ARG A 370 12.99 13.29 -12.30
CA ARG A 370 13.29 14.67 -12.67
C ARG A 370 12.77 15.69 -11.68
N GLU A 371 11.58 15.44 -11.11
CA GLU A 371 10.90 16.35 -10.19
C GLU A 371 10.75 15.72 -8.78
N PHE A 372 10.50 16.60 -7.80
CA PHE A 372 10.19 16.17 -6.43
C PHE A 372 8.69 16.01 -6.29
N HIS A 373 8.27 14.85 -5.78
CA HIS A 373 6.89 14.53 -5.42
C HIS A 373 6.74 14.34 -3.92
N VAL A 374 5.55 14.57 -3.39
CA VAL A 374 5.18 14.30 -2.01
C VAL A 374 4.52 12.92 -1.95
N TYR A 375 5.24 11.93 -1.46
CA TYR A 375 4.72 10.60 -1.17
C TYR A 375 4.11 10.61 0.22
N ALA A 376 2.82 10.33 0.33
CA ALA A 376 2.13 10.45 1.60
C ALA A 376 1.27 9.22 1.94
N LEU A 377 1.10 9.02 3.24
CA LEU A 377 0.25 8.00 3.83
C LEU A 377 -0.70 8.66 4.82
N GLU A 378 -1.98 8.33 4.80
CA GLU A 378 -2.91 8.57 5.90
C GLU A 378 -3.30 7.23 6.52
N TRP A 379 -3.04 7.09 7.81
CA TRP A 379 -3.24 5.85 8.53
C TRP A 379 -4.05 6.11 9.79
N THR A 380 -5.19 5.41 9.89
CA THR A 380 -6.13 5.46 11.01
C THR A 380 -6.40 4.05 11.53
N PRO A 381 -7.14 3.85 12.64
CA PRO A 381 -7.57 2.52 13.07
C PRO A 381 -8.40 1.75 12.04
N GLU A 382 -9.07 2.48 11.13
CA GLU A 382 -10.02 1.91 10.17
C GLU A 382 -9.39 1.63 8.81
N ARG A 383 -8.36 2.42 8.39
CA ARG A 383 -7.82 2.32 7.03
C ARG A 383 -6.43 2.92 6.86
N ILE A 384 -5.79 2.53 5.80
CA ILE A 384 -4.52 3.05 5.30
C ILE A 384 -4.76 3.54 3.87
N ASP A 385 -4.45 4.81 3.60
CA ASP A 385 -4.58 5.44 2.29
C ASP A 385 -3.23 5.99 1.83
N ALA A 386 -2.84 5.73 0.57
CA ALA A 386 -1.61 6.25 0.00
C ALA A 386 -1.90 7.30 -1.08
N PHE A 387 -1.03 8.32 -1.12
CA PHE A 387 -1.15 9.48 -2.01
C PHE A 387 0.19 9.84 -2.65
N VAL A 388 0.16 10.44 -3.82
CA VAL A 388 1.27 11.21 -4.38
C VAL A 388 0.74 12.57 -4.81
N ASP A 389 1.35 13.65 -4.31
CA ASP A 389 0.92 15.03 -4.57
C ASP A 389 -0.60 15.24 -4.31
N ASP A 390 -1.08 14.64 -3.21
CA ASP A 390 -2.48 14.56 -2.78
C ASP A 390 -3.41 13.76 -3.70
N VAL A 391 -2.92 13.12 -4.74
CA VAL A 391 -3.68 12.18 -5.57
C VAL A 391 -3.78 10.84 -4.84
N HIS A 392 -5.00 10.45 -4.48
CA HIS A 392 -5.29 9.17 -3.84
C HIS A 392 -5.19 8.01 -4.82
N TYR A 393 -4.42 6.96 -4.52
CA TYR A 393 -4.24 5.84 -5.44
C TYR A 393 -4.31 4.44 -4.82
N PHE A 394 -4.33 4.34 -3.49
CA PHE A 394 -4.43 3.06 -2.78
C PHE A 394 -5.21 3.21 -1.48
N THR A 395 -6.04 2.23 -1.18
CA THR A 395 -6.74 2.06 0.11
C THR A 395 -6.62 0.62 0.58
N TYR A 396 -6.34 0.46 1.87
CA TYR A 396 -6.48 -0.80 2.58
C TYR A 396 -7.34 -0.59 3.83
N VAL A 397 -8.47 -1.29 3.92
CA VAL A 397 -9.47 -1.15 4.99
C VAL A 397 -9.29 -2.23 6.04
N ASN A 398 -9.47 -1.88 7.30
CA ASN A 398 -9.53 -2.84 8.41
C ASN A 398 -10.81 -3.68 8.32
N GLU A 399 -10.67 -4.93 7.91
CA GLU A 399 -11.78 -5.89 7.78
C GLU A 399 -12.30 -6.39 9.13
N ASN A 400 -11.64 -6.01 10.25
CA ASN A 400 -11.88 -6.54 11.59
C ASN A 400 -11.75 -8.08 11.65
N ALA A 401 -10.88 -8.65 10.82
CA ALA A 401 -10.63 -10.07 10.67
C ALA A 401 -9.49 -10.60 11.55
N GLY A 402 -9.02 -9.79 12.50
CA GLY A 402 -7.93 -10.13 13.43
C GLY A 402 -6.56 -9.62 12.94
N TRP A 403 -5.53 -9.84 13.77
CA TRP A 403 -4.18 -9.34 13.53
C TRP A 403 -3.55 -9.89 12.24
N GLN A 404 -3.99 -11.04 11.76
CA GLN A 404 -3.49 -11.62 10.50
C GLN A 404 -3.74 -10.71 9.30
N ALA A 405 -4.87 -9.98 9.32
CA ALA A 405 -5.22 -9.01 8.29
C ALA A 405 -4.93 -7.56 8.72
N TRP A 406 -4.90 -7.25 10.03
CA TRP A 406 -4.69 -5.91 10.52
C TRP A 406 -3.70 -5.85 11.70
N PRO A 407 -2.39 -6.00 11.47
CA PRO A 407 -1.37 -5.82 12.51
C PRO A 407 -0.96 -4.35 12.73
N TYR A 408 -1.66 -3.42 12.11
CA TYR A 408 -1.39 -1.98 12.08
C TYR A 408 -2.04 -1.25 13.26
N ASP A 409 -2.01 -1.86 14.45
CA ASP A 409 -2.53 -1.34 15.74
C ASP A 409 -1.40 -1.14 16.77
N GLN A 410 -0.20 -0.88 16.29
CA GLN A 410 1.01 -0.63 17.05
C GLN A 410 1.84 0.47 16.36
N PRO A 411 2.78 1.13 17.06
CA PRO A 411 3.66 2.11 16.43
C PRO A 411 4.53 1.51 15.32
N PHE A 412 4.73 2.28 14.27
CA PHE A 412 5.66 1.99 13.17
C PHE A 412 6.69 3.10 13.04
N HIS A 413 7.84 2.75 12.51
CA HIS A 413 8.93 3.67 12.20
C HIS A 413 9.19 3.74 10.69
N LEU A 414 9.67 4.88 10.23
CA LEU A 414 10.00 5.12 8.82
C LEU A 414 11.34 4.51 8.42
N ILE A 415 11.40 4.05 7.18
CA ILE A 415 12.61 3.54 6.54
C ILE A 415 12.70 4.12 5.13
N MET A 416 13.90 4.56 4.72
CA MET A 416 14.17 5.06 3.37
C MET A 416 15.47 4.46 2.86
N ASN A 417 15.45 3.93 1.63
CA ASN A 417 16.63 3.29 1.04
C ASN A 417 16.58 3.25 -0.49
N ILE A 418 17.73 2.94 -1.07
CA ILE A 418 17.82 2.42 -2.44
C ILE A 418 18.37 1.00 -2.35
N ALA A 419 17.55 -0.01 -2.67
CA ALA A 419 18.07 -1.34 -2.95
C ALA A 419 18.60 -1.42 -4.39
N VAL A 420 19.57 -2.29 -4.62
CA VAL A 420 20.15 -2.58 -5.93
C VAL A 420 19.95 -4.06 -6.23
N GLY A 421 19.34 -4.37 -7.36
CA GLY A 421 19.02 -5.75 -7.70
C GLY A 421 17.89 -6.31 -6.83
N GLY A 422 18.18 -7.34 -6.03
CA GLY A 422 17.17 -8.04 -5.25
C GLY A 422 16.20 -8.87 -6.10
N VAL A 423 15.24 -9.52 -5.44
CA VAL A 423 14.25 -10.35 -6.12
C VAL A 423 13.36 -9.56 -7.07
N TRP A 424 13.16 -8.26 -6.82
CA TRP A 424 12.32 -7.41 -7.66
C TRP A 424 13.11 -6.45 -8.55
N GLY A 425 14.08 -5.70 -8.03
CA GLY A 425 14.82 -4.72 -8.82
C GLY A 425 15.52 -5.30 -10.06
N ARG A 426 15.98 -6.58 -10.00
CA ARG A 426 16.61 -7.25 -11.16
C ARG A 426 15.64 -7.93 -12.11
N SER A 427 14.33 -7.98 -11.83
CA SER A 427 13.34 -8.70 -12.65
C SER A 427 13.21 -8.13 -14.07
N GLY A 428 13.57 -6.87 -14.29
CA GLY A 428 13.59 -6.22 -15.59
C GLY A 428 14.81 -6.51 -16.47
N GLY A 429 15.60 -7.55 -16.17
CA GLY A 429 16.74 -7.95 -17.02
C GLY A 429 18.11 -7.78 -16.37
N GLY A 430 18.18 -7.61 -15.06
CA GLY A 430 19.41 -7.51 -14.28
C GLY A 430 19.67 -6.10 -13.72
N ILE A 431 20.94 -5.71 -13.64
CA ILE A 431 21.36 -4.41 -13.15
C ILE A 431 22.17 -3.74 -14.27
N ASP A 432 21.78 -2.54 -14.65
CA ASP A 432 22.56 -1.72 -15.57
C ASP A 432 23.73 -1.05 -14.81
N ASP A 433 24.92 -1.51 -15.07
CA ASP A 433 26.14 -1.04 -14.40
C ASP A 433 26.51 0.41 -14.75
N ASP A 434 26.00 0.96 -15.84
CA ASP A 434 26.37 2.29 -16.35
C ASP A 434 25.57 3.43 -15.68
N ILE A 435 24.54 3.10 -14.88
CA ILE A 435 23.70 4.09 -14.19
C ILE A 435 24.37 4.69 -12.92
N PHE A 436 25.37 4.02 -12.36
CA PHE A 436 26.00 4.43 -11.09
C PHE A 436 27.04 5.56 -11.26
N PRO A 437 27.16 6.50 -10.29
CA PRO A 437 26.36 6.61 -9.06
C PRO A 437 24.95 7.15 -9.34
N LEU A 438 23.99 6.76 -8.51
CA LEU A 438 22.62 7.24 -8.57
C LEU A 438 22.11 7.64 -7.19
N GLN A 439 21.18 8.59 -7.15
CA GLN A 439 20.73 9.23 -5.92
C GLN A 439 19.21 9.23 -5.78
N MET A 440 18.75 9.03 -4.56
CA MET A 440 17.44 9.45 -4.08
C MET A 440 17.64 10.68 -3.22
N LEU A 441 16.96 11.77 -3.55
CA LEU A 441 17.04 13.04 -2.83
C LEU A 441 15.77 13.21 -2.01
N ILE A 442 15.89 13.40 -0.69
CA ILE A 442 14.77 13.63 0.21
C ILE A 442 14.87 15.08 0.72
N ASP A 443 13.85 15.89 0.42
CA ASP A 443 13.76 17.30 0.78
C ASP A 443 13.28 17.48 2.22
N TYR A 444 12.23 16.73 2.59
CA TYR A 444 11.75 16.67 3.97
C TYR A 444 11.03 15.35 4.28
N VAL A 445 10.93 15.09 5.59
CA VAL A 445 10.02 14.10 6.18
C VAL A 445 9.18 14.81 7.24
N ARG A 446 7.87 14.65 7.18
CA ARG A 446 6.91 15.27 8.11
C ARG A 446 5.89 14.25 8.57
N VAL A 447 5.58 14.27 9.88
CA VAL A 447 4.52 13.44 10.46
C VAL A 447 3.52 14.35 11.14
N PHE A 448 2.25 14.08 10.85
CA PHE A 448 1.12 14.85 11.39
C PHE A 448 0.16 13.90 12.10
N GLN A 449 -0.53 14.39 13.12
CA GLN A 449 -1.61 13.67 13.82
C GLN A 449 -2.84 14.55 13.94
N LEU A 450 -4.01 13.93 14.12
CA LEU A 450 -5.25 14.67 14.41
C LEU A 450 -5.30 15.06 15.88
N ASP A 451 -5.90 16.21 16.21
CA ASP A 451 -6.09 16.63 17.59
C ASP A 451 -6.92 15.60 18.36
N GLY A 452 -6.32 14.99 19.42
CA GLY A 452 -7.01 14.06 20.33
C GLY A 452 -6.74 12.58 20.11
N GLU A 453 -5.84 12.21 19.22
CA GLU A 453 -5.32 10.84 19.03
C GLU A 453 -3.96 10.69 19.76
N ASP A 454 -4.00 10.63 21.13
CA ASP A 454 -2.85 10.29 21.99
C ASP A 454 -2.86 8.79 22.37
#